data_78ca7feb0d3da6202b092db03c376567
#
_entry.id   78ca7feb0d3da6202b092db03c376567
#
_cell.length_a   1.000
_cell.length_b   1.000
_cell.length_c   1.000
_cell.angle_alpha   90.00
_cell.angle_beta   90.00
_cell.angle_gamma   90.00
#
_symmetry.space_group_name_H-M   'P 1'
#
loop_
_entity.id
_entity.type
_entity.pdbx_description
1 polymer ?
#
loop_
_entity_poly.entity_id
_entity_poly.type
_entity_poly.pdbx_seq_one_letter_code
_entity_poly.pdbx_strand_id
1 'polypeptide(L)'
;MTNAAPSTTFTPPPLRLSGLEPIAIGAGSLFVNIGERTNVTGSKAFARLVLAGNYAEALTVARQQVENGAQVIDVNMDEGMLDSEAAMQRF
;
A
#
# COMPACT_ATOMS: atom_id res chain seq x y z
N MET A 1 -28.45 -5.28 32.86
CA MET A 1 -28.10 -5.12 32.21
C MET A 1 -27.90 -4.91 31.13
N THR A 2 -27.80 -4.78 30.88
CA THR A 2 -27.70 -4.70 30.06
C THR A 2 -27.16 -4.43 29.16
N ASN A 3 -26.65 -4.42 29.00
CA ASN A 3 -26.11 -4.10 28.30
C ASN A 3 -25.54 -4.44 27.09
N ALA A 4 -25.31 -5.01 26.65
CA ALA A 4 -24.86 -5.52 25.35
C ALA A 4 -25.25 -4.62 24.20
N ALA A 5 -26.21 -3.88 24.40
CA ALA A 5 -26.66 -2.94 23.38
C ALA A 5 -25.55 -2.06 22.80
N PRO A 6 -24.56 -1.61 23.58
CA PRO A 6 -23.52 -0.74 23.00
C PRO A 6 -22.78 -1.36 21.83
N SER A 7 -22.54 -2.68 21.87
CA SER A 7 -21.81 -3.32 20.78
C SER A 7 -22.60 -3.35 19.47
N THR A 8 -23.94 -3.34 19.56
CA THR A 8 -24.76 -3.39 18.36
C THR A 8 -24.94 -2.01 17.72
N THR A 9 -24.66 -0.94 18.46
CA THR A 9 -24.80 0.41 17.96
C THR A 9 -23.48 1.04 17.55
N PHE A 10 -22.37 0.43 17.89
CA PHE A 10 -21.08 0.97 17.55
C PHE A 10 -20.77 0.77 16.07
N THR A 11 -20.45 1.85 15.40
CA THR A 11 -19.98 1.83 14.02
C THR A 11 -18.59 2.45 14.00
N PRO A 12 -17.56 1.68 13.67
CA PRO A 12 -16.23 2.24 13.61
C PRO A 12 -16.15 3.30 12.52
N PRO A 13 -15.35 4.35 12.72
CA PRO A 13 -15.13 5.32 11.67
C PRO A 13 -14.45 4.66 10.47
N PRO A 14 -14.70 5.16 9.26
CA PRO A 14 -14.03 4.61 8.08
C PRO A 14 -12.53 4.87 8.15
N LEU A 15 -11.76 3.95 7.59
CA LEU A 15 -10.34 4.16 7.37
C LEU A 15 -10.18 5.21 6.26
N ARG A 16 -9.42 6.24 6.53
CA ARG A 16 -9.18 7.31 5.57
C ARG A 16 -7.72 7.36 5.21
N LEU A 17 -7.45 7.31 3.92
CA LEU A 17 -6.11 7.40 3.39
C LEU A 17 -6.05 8.58 2.43
N SER A 18 -4.89 9.22 2.36
CA SER A 18 -4.68 10.39 1.52
C SER A 18 -3.41 10.22 0.71
N GLY A 19 -3.53 10.37 -0.59
CA GLY A 19 -2.43 10.37 -1.52
C GLY A 19 -2.74 11.38 -2.61
N LEU A 20 -2.60 10.96 -3.87
CA LEU A 20 -3.02 11.81 -4.98
C LEU A 20 -4.52 12.08 -4.89
N GLU A 21 -5.28 11.07 -4.52
CA GLU A 21 -6.70 11.21 -4.24
C GLU A 21 -7.01 10.59 -2.88
N PRO A 22 -7.91 11.18 -2.10
CA PRO A 22 -8.30 10.58 -0.83
C PRO A 22 -9.20 9.37 -1.07
N ILE A 23 -9.08 8.39 -0.18
CA ILE A 23 -9.95 7.21 -0.18
C ILE A 23 -10.43 6.95 1.24
N ALA A 24 -11.71 6.57 1.37
CA ALA A 24 -12.29 6.16 2.64
C ALA A 24 -12.79 4.72 2.50
N ILE A 25 -12.40 3.87 3.43
CA ILE A 25 -12.76 2.46 3.44
C ILE A 25 -13.56 2.19 4.69
N GLY A 26 -14.79 1.74 4.52
CA GLY A 26 -15.68 1.49 5.63
C GLY A 26 -16.67 0.39 5.33
N ALA A 27 -17.68 0.26 6.17
CA ALA A 27 -18.65 -0.83 6.09
C ALA A 27 -19.40 -0.87 4.75
N GLY A 28 -19.60 0.29 4.12
CA GLY A 28 -20.27 0.38 2.82
C GLY A 28 -19.37 0.19 1.62
N SER A 29 -18.08 0.04 1.83
CA SER A 29 -17.14 -0.15 0.73
C SER A 29 -17.31 -1.53 0.13
N LEU A 30 -17.24 -1.61 -1.21
CA LEU A 30 -17.40 -2.89 -1.90
C LEU A 30 -16.08 -3.65 -1.94
N PHE A 31 -15.14 -3.17 -2.69
CA PHE A 31 -13.90 -3.88 -2.94
C PHE A 31 -12.77 -2.88 -3.08
N VAL A 32 -11.64 -3.18 -2.46
CA VAL A 32 -10.45 -2.33 -2.57
C VAL A 32 -9.30 -3.19 -3.07
N ASN A 33 -8.71 -2.78 -4.19
CA ASN A 33 -7.55 -3.45 -4.76
C ASN A 33 -6.27 -2.84 -4.21
N ILE A 34 -5.44 -3.68 -3.63
CA ILE A 34 -4.13 -3.27 -3.12
C ILE A 34 -3.06 -3.93 -3.99
N GLY A 35 -2.21 -3.12 -4.61
CA GLY A 35 -1.08 -3.63 -5.38
C GLY A 35 0.07 -3.98 -4.47
N GLU A 36 0.72 -5.13 -4.69
CA GLU A 36 1.75 -5.67 -3.81
C GLU A 36 3.10 -5.82 -4.49
N ARG A 37 3.28 -5.29 -5.70
CA ARG A 37 4.49 -5.51 -6.48
C ARG A 37 5.63 -4.53 -6.16
N THR A 38 5.34 -3.45 -5.44
CA THR A 38 6.36 -2.51 -4.98
C THR A 38 6.88 -2.89 -3.60
N ASN A 39 7.19 -4.17 -3.44
CA ASN A 39 7.60 -4.77 -2.18
C ASN A 39 8.84 -5.63 -2.43
N VAL A 40 9.99 -5.20 -1.89
CA VAL A 40 11.27 -5.90 -2.12
C VAL A 40 11.31 -7.29 -1.51
N THR A 41 10.48 -7.55 -0.51
CA THR A 41 10.37 -8.87 0.10
C THR A 41 9.48 -9.79 -0.74
N GLY A 42 8.38 -9.27 -1.25
CA GLY A 42 7.40 -10.07 -1.97
C GLY A 42 7.64 -10.18 -3.47
N SER A 43 8.45 -9.30 -4.06
CA SER A 43 8.71 -9.30 -5.50
C SER A 43 10.20 -9.25 -5.77
N LYS A 44 10.74 -10.34 -6.31
CA LYS A 44 12.15 -10.40 -6.67
C LYS A 44 12.50 -9.45 -7.82
N ALA A 45 11.58 -9.24 -8.73
CA ALA A 45 11.78 -8.32 -9.85
C ALA A 45 11.93 -6.89 -9.35
N PHE A 46 11.06 -6.47 -8.45
CA PHE A 46 11.13 -5.13 -7.85
C PHE A 46 12.40 -4.97 -7.02
N ALA A 47 12.75 -5.99 -6.23
CA ALA A 47 13.97 -5.97 -5.42
C ALA A 47 15.21 -5.77 -6.28
N ARG A 48 15.30 -6.43 -7.42
CA ARG A 48 16.43 -6.26 -8.32
C ARG A 48 16.55 -4.84 -8.84
N LEU A 49 15.44 -4.22 -9.18
CA LEU A 49 15.44 -2.84 -9.68
C LEU A 49 15.92 -1.87 -8.60
N VAL A 50 15.43 -2.03 -7.39
CA VAL A 50 15.79 -1.13 -6.28
C VAL A 50 17.24 -1.34 -5.88
N LEU A 51 17.71 -2.57 -5.76
CA LEU A 51 19.10 -2.88 -5.43
C LEU A 51 20.07 -2.34 -6.47
N ALA A 52 19.67 -2.35 -7.73
CA ALA A 52 20.48 -1.80 -8.82
C ALA A 52 20.39 -0.28 -8.89
N GLY A 53 19.56 0.35 -8.08
CA GLY A 53 19.37 1.81 -8.13
C GLY A 53 18.54 2.27 -9.32
N ASN A 54 17.82 1.36 -9.97
CA ASN A 54 17.01 1.67 -11.15
C ASN A 54 15.63 2.11 -10.73
N TYR A 55 15.55 3.29 -10.12
CA TYR A 55 14.29 3.82 -9.62
C TYR A 55 13.33 4.23 -10.72
N ALA A 56 13.85 4.61 -11.88
CA ALA A 56 13.00 4.96 -13.01
C ALA A 56 12.12 3.78 -13.43
N GLU A 57 12.72 2.59 -13.55
CA GLU A 57 11.95 1.39 -13.86
C GLU A 57 11.13 0.90 -12.68
N ALA A 58 11.63 1.05 -11.46
CA ALA A 58 10.88 0.71 -10.27
C ALA A 58 9.57 1.50 -10.21
N LEU A 59 9.60 2.78 -10.58
CA LEU A 59 8.39 3.60 -10.63
C LEU A 59 7.38 3.11 -11.67
N THR A 60 7.84 2.49 -12.75
CA THR A 60 6.90 1.93 -13.73
C THR A 60 6.09 0.79 -13.14
N VAL A 61 6.66 0.03 -12.19
CA VAL A 61 5.93 -1.02 -11.49
C VAL A 61 4.80 -0.42 -10.67
N ALA A 62 5.07 0.67 -9.96
CA ALA A 62 4.04 1.38 -9.19
C ALA A 62 2.94 1.89 -10.13
N ARG A 63 3.32 2.54 -11.22
CA ARG A 63 2.37 3.09 -12.19
C ARG A 63 1.48 2.01 -12.78
N GLN A 64 2.06 0.88 -13.17
CA GLN A 64 1.29 -0.21 -13.75
C GLN A 64 0.22 -0.73 -12.82
N GLN A 65 0.51 -0.80 -11.54
CA GLN A 65 -0.48 -1.24 -10.55
C GLN A 65 -1.67 -0.28 -10.49
N VAL A 66 -1.39 1.03 -10.51
CA VAL A 66 -2.44 2.04 -10.49
C VAL A 66 -3.25 1.97 -11.79
N GLU A 67 -2.58 1.89 -12.93
CA GLU A 67 -3.26 1.81 -14.24
C GLU A 67 -4.12 0.56 -14.37
N ASN A 68 -3.72 -0.51 -13.70
CA ASN A 68 -4.47 -1.77 -13.71
C ASN A 68 -5.54 -1.84 -12.61
N GLY A 69 -5.81 -0.75 -11.92
CA GLY A 69 -6.94 -0.63 -11.03
C GLY A 69 -6.64 -0.70 -9.54
N ALA A 70 -5.37 -0.68 -9.12
CA ALA A 70 -5.06 -0.63 -7.70
C ALA A 70 -5.45 0.73 -7.14
N GLN A 71 -6.19 0.72 -6.05
CA GLN A 71 -6.59 1.92 -5.34
C GLN A 71 -5.57 2.32 -4.27
N VAL A 72 -4.80 1.33 -3.82
CA VAL A 72 -3.72 1.49 -2.84
C VAL A 72 -2.56 0.63 -3.32
N ILE A 73 -1.34 1.08 -3.14
CA ILE A 73 -0.17 0.23 -3.35
C ILE A 73 0.59 0.08 -2.06
N ASP A 74 1.10 -1.13 -1.82
CA ASP A 74 1.94 -1.44 -0.69
C ASP A 74 3.40 -1.23 -1.09
N VAL A 75 4.14 -0.44 -0.32
CA VAL A 75 5.55 -0.17 -0.58
C VAL A 75 6.37 -0.68 0.59
N ASN A 76 7.34 -1.55 0.30
CA ASN A 76 8.21 -2.11 1.32
C ASN A 76 9.64 -2.14 0.78
N MET A 77 10.57 -1.50 1.49
CA MET A 77 11.99 -1.42 1.14
C MET A 77 12.88 -2.18 2.12
N ASP A 78 12.31 -3.09 2.90
CA ASP A 78 13.07 -3.87 3.89
C ASP A 78 13.80 -5.02 3.22
N GLU A 79 15.07 -4.79 2.90
CA GLU A 79 15.95 -5.77 2.30
C GLU A 79 17.34 -5.58 2.92
N GLY A 80 17.97 -6.70 3.32
CA GLY A 80 19.20 -6.68 4.10
C GLY A 80 20.38 -6.00 3.44
N MET A 81 20.42 -5.94 2.11
CA MET A 81 21.50 -5.31 1.35
C MET A 81 21.18 -3.88 0.96
N LEU A 82 20.09 -3.32 1.47
CA LEU A 82 19.57 -2.02 1.08
C LEU A 82 19.52 -1.10 2.28
N ASP A 83 19.87 0.18 2.08
CA ASP A 83 19.52 1.22 3.04
C ASP A 83 18.04 1.54 2.89
N SER A 84 17.21 0.90 3.69
CA SER A 84 15.76 0.93 3.55
C SER A 84 15.19 2.33 3.66
N GLU A 85 15.71 3.13 4.58
CA GLU A 85 15.24 4.51 4.77
C GLU A 85 15.54 5.36 3.54
N ALA A 86 16.77 5.31 3.06
CA ALA A 86 17.17 6.08 1.89
C ALA A 86 16.39 5.63 0.65
N ALA A 87 16.18 4.33 0.50
CA ALA A 87 15.44 3.79 -0.62
C ALA A 87 13.98 4.25 -0.59
N MET A 88 13.37 4.25 0.58
CA MET A 88 11.99 4.70 0.74
C MET A 88 11.84 6.18 0.39
N GLN A 89 12.79 7.00 0.84
CA GLN A 89 12.78 8.42 0.52
C GLN A 89 12.95 8.65 -0.98
N ARG A 90 13.85 7.88 -1.60
CA ARG A 90 14.15 8.04 -3.02
C ARG A 90 12.97 7.62 -3.89
N PHE A 91 12.34 6.53 -3.52
CA PHE A 91 11.23 5.97 -4.29
C PHE A 91 9.98 6.80 -4.13
#